data_31d6afd81b10c6083023636617a4cbb4
#
_entry.id   31d6afd81b10c6083023636617a4cbb4
#
_cell.length_a   1.000
_cell.length_b   1.000
_cell.length_c   1.000
_cell.angle_alpha   90.00
_cell.angle_beta   90.00
_cell.angle_gamma   90.00
#
_symmetry.space_group_name_H-M   'P 1'
#
loop_
_entity.id
_entity.type
_entity.pdbx_description
1 polymer ?
#
loop_
_entity_poly.entity_id
_entity_poly.type
_entity_poly.pdbx_seq_one_letter_code
_entity_poly.pdbx_strand_id
1 'polypeptide(L)'
;MLLFSRLIQQSKNPSGFLGKRMMKLWNRAYLPMFVWAIRYLDRTSYPAILDVGVGNGRSTILLKKTFPQSTITGIDISDTAIAQAKQIEMTNLNFERRDVRETGFSDESVDLITAFQTHFHWQDLEASFMELRRILKSDGMLLLACEYNKLSYFLPEVQSEEAFRRFLLSVGFELITSQRKGAWILYKIVKN
;
A
#
# COMPACT_ATOMS: atom_id res chain seq x y z
N MET A 1 28.88 -5.01 -3.03
CA MET A 1 27.72 -5.88 -2.72
C MET A 1 27.05 -5.56 -1.37
N LEU A 2 27.76 -5.45 -0.25
CA LEU A 2 27.18 -5.22 1.08
C LEU A 2 26.35 -3.92 1.25
N LEU A 3 26.70 -2.82 0.59
CA LEU A 3 25.95 -1.56 0.72
C LEU A 3 24.60 -1.63 -0.01
N PHE A 4 24.57 -2.23 -1.19
CA PHE A 4 23.35 -2.36 -1.99
C PHE A 4 22.34 -3.29 -1.33
N SER A 5 22.78 -4.43 -0.77
CA SER A 5 21.89 -5.33 -0.01
C SER A 5 21.31 -4.66 1.23
N ARG A 6 22.09 -3.84 1.95
CA ARG A 6 21.59 -3.04 3.08
C ARG A 6 20.54 -2.01 2.66
N LEU A 7 20.71 -1.36 1.51
CA LEU A 7 19.72 -0.41 0.98
C LEU A 7 18.40 -1.10 0.61
N ILE A 8 18.47 -2.28 -0.02
CA ILE A 8 17.29 -3.10 -0.32
C ILE A 8 16.60 -3.53 0.98
N GLN A 9 17.36 -3.97 1.99
CA GLN A 9 16.76 -4.36 3.27
C GLN A 9 16.09 -3.19 3.99
N GLN A 10 16.70 -2.01 3.96
CA GLN A 10 16.08 -0.79 4.49
C GLN A 10 14.83 -0.36 3.71
N SER A 11 14.71 -0.71 2.42
CA SER A 11 13.48 -0.45 1.66
C SER A 11 12.33 -1.39 2.04
N LYS A 12 12.65 -2.62 2.45
CA LYS A 12 11.64 -3.61 2.88
C LYS A 12 11.19 -3.41 4.34
N ASN A 13 12.15 -3.13 5.22
CA ASN A 13 11.90 -2.95 6.66
C ASN A 13 12.87 -1.88 7.20
N PRO A 14 12.49 -0.59 7.09
CA PRO A 14 13.33 0.50 7.54
C PRO A 14 13.59 0.42 9.05
N SER A 15 14.86 0.51 9.44
CA SER A 15 15.25 0.41 10.84
C SER A 15 16.32 1.46 11.22
N GLY A 16 16.32 1.89 12.49
CA GLY A 16 17.28 2.80 13.07
C GLY A 16 17.33 4.18 12.40
N PHE A 17 18.45 4.89 12.59
CA PHE A 17 18.66 6.25 12.10
C PHE A 17 18.68 6.32 10.55
N LEU A 18 19.32 5.34 9.89
CA LEU A 18 19.38 5.27 8.44
C LEU A 18 17.99 5.08 7.83
N GLY A 19 17.19 4.16 8.37
CA GLY A 19 15.81 3.94 7.94
C GLY A 19 14.95 5.20 8.06
N LYS A 20 15.10 5.94 9.17
CA LYS A 20 14.39 7.23 9.36
C LYS A 20 14.73 8.26 8.29
N ARG A 21 16.01 8.41 7.93
CA ARG A 21 16.43 9.34 6.88
C ARG A 21 15.96 8.92 5.49
N MET A 22 16.06 7.62 5.20
CA MET A 22 15.60 7.06 3.93
C MET A 22 14.09 7.22 3.75
N MET A 23 13.28 6.96 4.76
CA MET A 23 11.83 7.18 4.69
C MET A 23 11.49 8.64 4.38
N LYS A 24 12.20 9.63 4.96
CA LYS A 24 11.97 11.06 4.64
C LYS A 24 12.28 11.38 3.18
N LEU A 25 13.37 10.83 2.64
CA LEU A 25 13.75 11.01 1.24
C LEU A 25 12.75 10.39 0.28
N TRP A 26 12.35 9.14 0.54
CA TRP A 26 11.37 8.41 -0.28
C TRP A 26 10.01 9.08 -0.28
N ASN A 27 9.52 9.56 0.86
CA ASN A 27 8.27 10.30 0.90
C ASN A 27 8.28 11.54 0.01
N ARG A 28 9.38 12.28 0.02
CA ARG A 28 9.50 13.46 -0.85
C ARG A 28 9.49 13.07 -2.34
N ALA A 29 10.10 11.94 -2.68
CA ALA A 29 10.13 11.43 -4.05
C ALA A 29 8.78 10.86 -4.50
N TYR A 30 8.03 10.19 -3.61
CA TYR A 30 6.83 9.44 -3.97
C TYR A 30 5.50 10.15 -3.68
N LEU A 31 5.51 11.23 -2.89
CA LEU A 31 4.29 12.00 -2.62
C LEU A 31 3.54 12.43 -3.91
N PRO A 32 4.22 12.88 -4.99
CA PRO A 32 3.53 13.18 -6.24
C PRO A 32 2.81 11.97 -6.88
N MET A 33 3.38 10.76 -6.72
CA MET A 33 2.74 9.52 -7.18
C MET A 33 1.48 9.21 -6.35
N PHE A 34 1.52 9.38 -5.02
CA PHE A 34 0.35 9.18 -4.16
C PHE A 34 -0.77 10.15 -4.54
N VAL A 35 -0.44 11.44 -4.72
CA VAL A 35 -1.41 12.46 -5.19
C VAL A 35 -2.01 12.10 -6.54
N TRP A 36 -1.19 11.57 -7.46
CA TRP A 36 -1.67 11.13 -8.76
C TRP A 36 -2.60 9.90 -8.63
N ALA A 37 -2.20 8.89 -7.86
CA ALA A 37 -2.97 7.66 -7.72
C ALA A 37 -4.35 7.89 -7.07
N ILE A 38 -4.42 8.71 -6.02
CA ILE A 38 -5.69 9.01 -5.31
C ILE A 38 -6.73 9.66 -6.23
N ARG A 39 -6.34 10.35 -7.30
CA ARG A 39 -7.27 10.95 -8.27
C ARG A 39 -8.07 9.92 -9.07
N TYR A 40 -7.70 8.65 -9.03
CA TYR A 40 -8.43 7.55 -9.66
C TYR A 40 -9.48 6.93 -8.75
N LEU A 41 -9.60 7.42 -7.51
CA LEU A 41 -10.70 7.06 -6.63
C LEU A 41 -11.92 7.90 -7.03
N ASP A 42 -13.02 7.21 -7.34
CA ASP A 42 -14.23 7.80 -7.92
C ASP A 42 -15.34 8.04 -6.89
N ARG A 43 -15.19 7.50 -5.68
CA ARG A 43 -16.11 7.77 -4.57
C ARG A 43 -15.69 9.02 -3.81
N THR A 44 -16.68 9.75 -3.33
CA THR A 44 -16.48 10.90 -2.45
C THR A 44 -16.26 10.51 -0.98
N SER A 45 -16.55 9.25 -0.62
CA SER A 45 -16.43 8.74 0.74
C SER A 45 -16.09 7.26 0.78
N TYR A 46 -15.17 6.92 1.70
CA TYR A 46 -14.81 5.56 2.11
C TYR A 46 -14.78 5.56 3.63
N PRO A 47 -15.84 5.08 4.32
CA PRO A 47 -15.92 5.12 5.78
C PRO A 47 -14.73 4.49 6.50
N ALA A 48 -14.27 3.31 6.05
CA ALA A 48 -13.13 2.59 6.60
C ALA A 48 -12.03 2.42 5.54
N ILE A 49 -10.85 2.97 5.81
CA ILE A 49 -9.68 2.87 4.90
C ILE A 49 -8.54 2.15 5.61
N LEU A 50 -7.93 1.20 4.92
CA LEU A 50 -6.67 0.56 5.30
C LEU A 50 -5.55 1.02 4.36
N ASP A 51 -4.48 1.59 4.90
CA ASP A 51 -3.26 1.94 4.16
C ASP A 51 -2.15 0.96 4.54
N VAL A 52 -1.64 0.18 3.57
CA VAL A 52 -0.69 -0.91 3.79
C VAL A 52 0.73 -0.48 3.43
N GLY A 53 1.68 -0.70 4.35
CA GLY A 53 3.09 -0.32 4.17
C GLY A 53 3.29 1.19 4.28
N VAL A 54 2.71 1.78 5.32
CA VAL A 54 2.61 3.25 5.47
C VAL A 54 3.94 3.95 5.72
N GLY A 55 5.00 3.22 6.05
CA GLY A 55 6.25 3.84 6.46
C GLY A 55 6.03 4.82 7.63
N ASN A 56 6.38 6.08 7.45
CA ASN A 56 6.15 7.12 8.46
C ASN A 56 4.80 7.86 8.31
N GLY A 57 3.81 7.29 7.62
CA GLY A 57 2.42 7.75 7.59
C GLY A 57 2.10 8.89 6.62
N ARG A 58 2.98 9.23 5.67
CA ARG A 58 2.73 10.36 4.75
C ARG A 58 1.62 10.10 3.74
N SER A 59 1.50 8.89 3.20
CA SER A 59 0.37 8.46 2.37
C SER A 59 -0.93 8.54 3.17
N THR A 60 -0.90 8.06 4.39
CA THR A 60 -2.06 8.03 5.30
C THR A 60 -2.56 9.42 5.66
N ILE A 61 -1.67 10.39 5.91
CA ILE A 61 -2.05 11.82 6.08
C ILE A 61 -2.73 12.36 4.83
N LEU A 62 -2.23 12.02 3.64
CA LEU A 62 -2.82 12.47 2.39
C LEU A 62 -4.23 11.89 2.21
N LEU A 63 -4.41 10.60 2.50
CA LEU A 63 -5.73 9.95 2.51
C LEU A 63 -6.68 10.65 3.50
N LYS A 64 -6.21 10.93 4.72
CA LYS A 64 -7.02 11.63 5.74
C LYS A 64 -7.44 13.04 5.32
N LYS A 65 -6.57 13.76 4.62
CA LYS A 65 -6.91 15.07 4.05
C LYS A 65 -7.91 14.97 2.90
N THR A 66 -7.84 13.91 2.11
CA THR A 66 -8.74 13.67 0.98
C THR A 66 -10.11 13.18 1.46
N PHE A 67 -10.12 12.34 2.51
CA PHE A 67 -11.32 11.73 3.09
C PHE A 67 -11.40 12.05 4.59
N PRO A 68 -11.76 13.28 4.96
CA PRO A 68 -11.67 13.76 6.34
C PRO A 68 -12.62 13.04 7.31
N GLN A 69 -13.72 12.47 6.82
CA GLN A 69 -14.69 11.74 7.64
C GLN A 69 -14.32 10.25 7.85
N SER A 70 -13.36 9.73 7.09
CA SER A 70 -12.98 8.32 7.15
C SER A 70 -12.24 7.99 8.44
N THR A 71 -12.46 6.79 8.96
CA THR A 71 -11.55 6.13 9.88
C THR A 71 -10.47 5.45 9.08
N ILE A 72 -9.22 5.82 9.30
CA ILE A 72 -8.08 5.29 8.55
C ILE A 72 -7.15 4.57 9.51
N THR A 73 -6.82 3.32 9.18
CA THR A 73 -5.76 2.57 9.86
C THR A 73 -4.61 2.36 8.89
N GLY A 74 -3.43 2.79 9.29
CA GLY A 74 -2.19 2.52 8.58
C GLY A 74 -1.45 1.35 9.21
N ILE A 75 -1.03 0.38 8.42
CA ILE A 75 -0.23 -0.75 8.90
C ILE A 75 1.14 -0.80 8.24
N ASP A 76 2.13 -1.26 8.99
CA ASP A 76 3.48 -1.55 8.52
C ASP A 76 4.11 -2.65 9.37
N ILE A 77 4.99 -3.44 8.79
CA ILE A 77 5.73 -4.50 9.51
C ILE A 77 6.87 -3.93 10.36
N SER A 78 7.32 -2.70 10.06
CA SER A 78 8.47 -2.06 10.72
C SER A 78 8.06 -1.32 11.99
N ASP A 79 8.63 -1.74 13.13
CA ASP A 79 8.48 -1.01 14.40
C ASP A 79 8.95 0.45 14.31
N THR A 80 10.06 0.68 13.58
CA THR A 80 10.61 2.02 13.37
C THR A 80 9.67 2.91 12.57
N ALA A 81 9.02 2.36 11.56
CA ALA A 81 8.04 3.06 10.73
C ALA A 81 6.82 3.46 11.57
N ILE A 82 6.23 2.49 12.26
CA ILE A 82 5.05 2.71 13.10
C ILE A 82 5.34 3.66 14.26
N ALA A 83 6.50 3.57 14.92
CA ALA A 83 6.89 4.51 15.97
C ALA A 83 6.98 5.96 15.47
N GLN A 84 7.34 6.18 14.19
CA GLN A 84 7.33 7.51 13.58
C GLN A 84 5.90 7.94 13.17
N ALA A 85 5.13 7.02 12.59
CA ALA A 85 3.77 7.30 12.16
C ALA A 85 2.86 7.66 13.35
N LYS A 86 3.03 6.99 14.49
CA LYS A 86 2.29 7.28 15.74
C LYS A 86 2.55 8.66 16.34
N GLN A 87 3.54 9.41 15.87
CA GLN A 87 3.74 10.81 16.24
C GLN A 87 2.74 11.75 15.54
N ILE A 88 1.94 11.21 14.61
CA ILE A 88 0.91 11.96 13.90
C ILE A 88 -0.39 11.81 14.70
N GLU A 89 -0.86 12.90 15.29
CA GLU A 89 -2.11 12.95 16.03
C GLU A 89 -3.19 13.56 15.13
N MET A 90 -4.14 12.74 14.68
CA MET A 90 -5.33 13.17 13.94
C MET A 90 -6.52 12.30 14.35
N THR A 91 -7.68 12.90 14.47
CA THR A 91 -8.92 12.19 14.81
C THR A 91 -9.22 11.11 13.76
N ASN A 92 -9.60 9.91 14.20
CA ASN A 92 -9.90 8.75 13.36
C ASN A 92 -8.74 8.35 12.44
N LEU A 93 -7.50 8.49 12.93
CA LEU A 93 -6.30 8.03 12.27
C LEU A 93 -5.49 7.16 13.23
N ASN A 94 -5.27 5.91 12.88
CA ASN A 94 -4.56 4.93 13.69
C ASN A 94 -3.36 4.36 12.93
N PHE A 95 -2.33 3.94 13.67
CA PHE A 95 -1.16 3.25 13.11
C PHE A 95 -0.84 2.02 13.93
N GLU A 96 -0.70 0.86 13.27
CA GLU A 96 -0.48 -0.41 13.93
C GLU A 96 0.63 -1.20 13.24
N ARG A 97 1.46 -1.89 14.06
CA ARG A 97 2.40 -2.86 13.51
C ARG A 97 1.65 -4.14 13.19
N ARG A 98 1.48 -4.44 11.91
CA ARG A 98 0.82 -5.66 11.42
C ARG A 98 1.45 -6.14 10.13
N ASP A 99 1.38 -7.44 9.91
CA ASP A 99 1.68 -8.06 8.62
C ASP A 99 0.42 -8.03 7.74
N VAL A 100 0.59 -7.74 6.46
CA VAL A 100 -0.51 -7.73 5.49
C VAL A 100 -1.17 -9.09 5.28
N ARG A 101 -0.45 -10.18 5.61
CA ARG A 101 -0.96 -11.56 5.53
C ARG A 101 -1.89 -11.92 6.69
N GLU A 102 -1.86 -11.15 7.77
CA GLU A 102 -2.64 -11.35 8.99
C GLU A 102 -2.95 -10.00 9.62
N THR A 103 -3.90 -9.29 9.01
CA THR A 103 -4.22 -7.92 9.39
C THR A 103 -5.00 -7.84 10.70
N GLY A 104 -5.72 -8.91 11.08
CA GLY A 104 -6.59 -8.94 12.25
C GLY A 104 -7.85 -8.10 12.13
N PHE A 105 -8.20 -7.61 10.94
CA PHE A 105 -9.49 -6.97 10.68
C PHE A 105 -10.58 -8.02 10.48
N SER A 106 -11.82 -7.66 10.78
CA SER A 106 -12.99 -8.51 10.49
C SER A 106 -13.21 -8.64 8.99
N ASP A 107 -13.87 -9.72 8.58
CA ASP A 107 -14.32 -9.92 7.20
C ASP A 107 -15.16 -8.72 6.75
N GLU A 108 -15.00 -8.31 5.50
CA GLU A 108 -15.80 -7.27 4.85
C GLU A 108 -15.96 -5.97 5.67
N SER A 109 -14.88 -5.55 6.35
CA SER A 109 -14.89 -4.38 7.24
C SER A 109 -14.27 -3.12 6.62
N VAL A 110 -13.58 -3.23 5.48
CA VAL A 110 -12.81 -2.14 4.85
C VAL A 110 -13.42 -1.75 3.51
N ASP A 111 -13.64 -0.45 3.28
CA ASP A 111 -14.20 0.07 2.03
C ASP A 111 -13.13 0.35 0.97
N LEU A 112 -11.94 0.79 1.42
CA LEU A 112 -10.80 1.09 0.56
C LEU A 112 -9.52 0.55 1.17
N ILE A 113 -8.76 -0.19 0.39
CA ILE A 113 -7.38 -0.57 0.73
C ILE A 113 -6.43 0.17 -0.22
N THR A 114 -5.39 0.79 0.32
CA THR A 114 -4.31 1.40 -0.47
C THR A 114 -2.98 0.76 -0.14
N ALA A 115 -2.10 0.61 -1.15
CA ALA A 115 -0.73 0.18 -0.96
C ALA A 115 0.19 0.91 -1.97
N PHE A 116 0.99 1.84 -1.45
CA PHE A 116 1.87 2.69 -2.24
C PHE A 116 3.34 2.31 -2.05
N GLN A 117 4.02 1.86 -3.11
CA GLN A 117 5.43 1.45 -3.10
C GLN A 117 5.77 0.30 -2.14
N THR A 118 4.84 -0.64 -1.89
CA THR A 118 5.03 -1.65 -0.85
C THR A 118 4.74 -3.08 -1.31
N HIS A 119 3.73 -3.33 -2.15
CA HIS A 119 3.25 -4.68 -2.48
C HIS A 119 4.33 -5.60 -3.13
N PHE A 120 5.30 -5.04 -3.80
CA PHE A 120 6.44 -5.79 -4.35
C PHE A 120 7.46 -6.23 -3.26
N HIS A 121 7.25 -5.88 -2.01
CA HIS A 121 8.03 -6.33 -0.86
C HIS A 121 7.30 -7.33 0.03
N TRP A 122 6.03 -7.64 -0.25
CA TRP A 122 5.29 -8.62 0.54
C TRP A 122 5.92 -10.02 0.37
N GLN A 123 6.11 -10.72 1.50
CA GLN A 123 6.83 -12.00 1.50
C GLN A 123 6.09 -13.10 0.74
N ASP A 124 4.76 -13.09 0.83
CA ASP A 124 3.85 -14.01 0.17
C ASP A 124 2.75 -13.17 -0.45
N LEU A 125 2.83 -13.00 -1.77
CA LEU A 125 1.91 -12.15 -2.51
C LEU A 125 0.51 -12.74 -2.49
N GLU A 126 0.38 -14.06 -2.69
CA GLU A 126 -0.90 -14.76 -2.72
C GLU A 126 -1.61 -14.69 -1.38
N ALA A 127 -0.95 -15.07 -0.28
CA ALA A 127 -1.52 -14.98 1.06
C ALA A 127 -1.90 -13.53 1.43
N SER A 128 -1.09 -12.54 1.01
CA SER A 128 -1.41 -11.13 1.22
C SER A 128 -2.70 -10.72 0.51
N PHE A 129 -2.85 -11.08 -0.78
CA PHE A 129 -4.07 -10.75 -1.53
C PHE A 129 -5.30 -11.50 -1.00
N MET A 130 -5.15 -12.75 -0.56
CA MET A 130 -6.24 -13.50 0.06
C MET A 130 -6.74 -12.82 1.35
N GLU A 131 -5.84 -12.35 2.21
CA GLU A 131 -6.19 -11.59 3.41
C GLU A 131 -6.85 -10.25 3.07
N LEU A 132 -6.29 -9.49 2.11
CA LEU A 132 -6.91 -8.25 1.64
C LEU A 132 -8.31 -8.49 1.06
N ARG A 133 -8.50 -9.60 0.34
CA ARG A 133 -9.82 -10.00 -0.15
C ARG A 133 -10.80 -10.30 0.97
N ARG A 134 -10.36 -10.99 2.01
CA ARG A 134 -11.20 -11.33 3.17
C ARG A 134 -11.76 -10.08 3.84
N ILE A 135 -10.89 -9.08 4.10
CA ILE A 135 -11.27 -7.87 4.84
C ILE A 135 -11.96 -6.80 4.00
N LEU A 136 -11.74 -6.79 2.67
CA LEU A 136 -12.36 -5.83 1.75
C LEU A 136 -13.86 -6.14 1.62
N LYS A 137 -14.71 -5.13 1.67
CA LYS A 137 -16.15 -5.26 1.39
C LYS A 137 -16.40 -5.71 -0.06
N SER A 138 -17.58 -6.27 -0.32
CA SER A 138 -17.96 -6.73 -1.67
C SER A 138 -17.95 -5.61 -2.71
N ASP A 139 -18.32 -4.39 -2.31
CA ASP A 139 -18.26 -3.18 -3.14
C ASP A 139 -17.01 -2.32 -2.89
N GLY A 140 -16.05 -2.85 -2.13
CA GLY A 140 -14.81 -2.20 -1.77
C GLY A 140 -13.79 -2.14 -2.91
N MET A 141 -12.74 -1.36 -2.71
CA MET A 141 -11.71 -1.12 -3.72
C MET A 141 -10.31 -1.29 -3.14
N LEU A 142 -9.42 -1.89 -3.93
CA LEU A 142 -7.98 -1.94 -3.67
C LEU A 142 -7.26 -1.06 -4.71
N LEU A 143 -6.49 -0.07 -4.25
CA LEU A 143 -5.67 0.81 -5.07
C LEU A 143 -4.19 0.57 -4.78
N LEU A 144 -3.47 0.06 -5.77
CA LEU A 144 -2.02 -0.11 -5.72
C LEU A 144 -1.34 0.94 -6.59
N ALA A 145 -0.19 1.48 -6.16
CA ALA A 145 0.66 2.28 -7.04
C ALA A 145 2.14 2.11 -6.68
N CYS A 146 2.98 2.04 -7.71
CA CYS A 146 4.42 1.90 -7.51
C CYS A 146 5.23 2.37 -8.73
N GLU A 147 6.56 2.33 -8.59
CA GLU A 147 7.47 2.41 -9.73
C GLU A 147 7.47 1.08 -10.49
N TYR A 148 7.20 1.15 -11.79
CA TYR A 148 7.14 -0.01 -12.67
C TYR A 148 8.44 -0.84 -12.67
N ASN A 149 9.60 -0.18 -12.64
CA ASN A 149 10.89 -0.88 -12.61
C ASN A 149 11.07 -1.74 -11.34
N LYS A 150 10.39 -1.40 -10.24
CA LYS A 150 10.41 -2.22 -9.03
C LYS A 150 9.60 -3.51 -9.20
N LEU A 151 8.46 -3.44 -9.90
CA LEU A 151 7.73 -4.65 -10.26
C LEU A 151 8.60 -5.58 -11.11
N SER A 152 9.25 -5.05 -12.14
CA SER A 152 10.13 -5.83 -13.01
C SER A 152 11.27 -6.52 -12.25
N TYR A 153 11.75 -5.89 -11.19
CA TYR A 153 12.85 -6.43 -10.40
C TYR A 153 12.41 -7.42 -9.31
N PHE A 154 11.31 -7.12 -8.62
CA PHE A 154 10.88 -7.87 -7.43
C PHE A 154 9.78 -8.89 -7.73
N LEU A 155 8.95 -8.66 -8.75
CA LEU A 155 7.79 -9.47 -9.13
C LEU A 155 7.75 -9.68 -10.66
N PRO A 156 8.81 -10.23 -11.27
CA PRO A 156 8.87 -10.40 -12.73
C PRO A 156 7.73 -11.28 -13.27
N GLU A 157 7.24 -12.22 -12.48
CA GLU A 157 6.17 -13.16 -12.83
C GLU A 157 4.81 -12.48 -13.01
N VAL A 158 4.58 -11.33 -12.39
CA VAL A 158 3.34 -10.55 -12.49
C VAL A 158 3.58 -9.14 -13.07
N GLN A 159 4.70 -8.92 -13.74
CA GLN A 159 5.07 -7.62 -14.30
C GLN A 159 4.14 -7.19 -15.44
N SER A 160 3.76 -8.09 -16.34
CA SER A 160 2.84 -7.76 -17.43
C SER A 160 1.41 -7.62 -16.91
N GLU A 161 0.64 -6.72 -17.51
CA GLU A 161 -0.76 -6.54 -17.12
C GLU A 161 -1.56 -7.84 -17.26
N GLU A 162 -1.29 -8.64 -18.31
CA GLU A 162 -1.95 -9.92 -18.51
C GLU A 162 -1.61 -10.94 -17.41
N ALA A 163 -0.33 -11.04 -17.02
CA ALA A 163 0.09 -11.92 -15.94
C ALA A 163 -0.52 -11.48 -14.59
N PHE A 164 -0.54 -10.17 -14.34
CA PHE A 164 -1.16 -9.63 -13.12
C PHE A 164 -2.67 -9.85 -13.09
N ARG A 165 -3.38 -9.70 -14.23
CA ARG A 165 -4.80 -10.05 -14.32
C ARG A 165 -5.06 -11.52 -14.01
N ARG A 166 -4.27 -12.44 -14.56
CA ARG A 166 -4.39 -13.88 -14.24
C ARG A 166 -4.15 -14.16 -12.75
N PHE A 167 -3.13 -13.56 -12.18
CA PHE A 167 -2.86 -13.66 -10.74
C PHE A 167 -4.03 -13.11 -9.90
N LEU A 168 -4.54 -11.94 -10.21
CA LEU A 168 -5.68 -11.35 -9.50
C LEU A 168 -6.91 -12.24 -9.55
N LEU A 169 -7.24 -12.80 -10.73
CA LEU A 169 -8.35 -13.74 -10.88
C LEU A 169 -8.16 -14.99 -10.03
N SER A 170 -6.95 -15.54 -9.93
CA SER A 170 -6.68 -16.72 -9.10
C SER A 170 -6.89 -16.50 -7.61
N VAL A 171 -6.78 -15.24 -7.15
CA VAL A 171 -7.01 -14.85 -5.74
C VAL A 171 -8.36 -14.12 -5.53
N GLY A 172 -9.26 -14.19 -6.52
CA GLY A 172 -10.64 -13.69 -6.43
C GLY A 172 -10.77 -12.16 -6.54
N PHE A 173 -9.90 -11.53 -7.34
CA PHE A 173 -9.96 -10.13 -7.67
C PHE A 173 -10.05 -9.89 -9.18
N GLU A 174 -10.54 -8.72 -9.56
CA GLU A 174 -10.60 -8.23 -10.93
C GLU A 174 -9.85 -6.90 -11.08
N LEU A 175 -9.01 -6.77 -12.10
CA LEU A 175 -8.34 -5.52 -12.46
C LEU A 175 -9.26 -4.65 -13.33
N ILE A 176 -9.79 -3.56 -12.77
CA ILE A 176 -10.66 -2.62 -13.47
C ILE A 176 -9.85 -1.67 -14.35
N THR A 177 -8.75 -1.14 -13.81
CA THR A 177 -7.94 -0.13 -14.51
C THR A 177 -6.48 -0.31 -14.18
N SER A 178 -5.64 -0.24 -15.21
CA SER A 178 -4.20 -0.06 -15.12
C SER A 178 -3.83 1.25 -15.81
N GLN A 179 -3.04 2.10 -15.15
CA GLN A 179 -2.61 3.37 -15.70
C GLN A 179 -1.12 3.60 -15.47
N ARG A 180 -0.44 4.20 -16.43
CA ARG A 180 0.98 4.58 -16.33
C ARG A 180 1.17 6.08 -16.46
N LYS A 181 2.12 6.62 -15.70
CA LYS A 181 2.58 8.00 -15.79
C LYS A 181 4.10 8.04 -15.60
N GLY A 182 4.84 8.12 -16.70
CA GLY A 182 6.30 8.01 -16.65
C GLY A 182 6.74 6.67 -16.07
N ALA A 183 7.52 6.71 -14.99
CA ALA A 183 7.98 5.52 -14.28
C ALA A 183 6.92 4.89 -13.36
N TRP A 184 5.78 5.52 -13.15
CA TRP A 184 4.76 5.07 -12.21
C TRP A 184 3.69 4.24 -12.89
N ILE A 185 3.17 3.26 -12.15
CA ILE A 185 2.00 2.47 -12.52
C ILE A 185 1.03 2.42 -11.34
N LEU A 186 -0.26 2.43 -11.63
CA LEU A 186 -1.31 2.16 -10.66
C LEU A 186 -2.24 1.06 -11.16
N TYR A 187 -2.87 0.39 -10.22
CA TYR A 187 -3.89 -0.62 -10.46
C TYR A 187 -5.09 -0.34 -9.56
N LYS A 188 -6.27 -0.29 -10.17
CA LYS A 188 -7.57 -0.21 -9.49
C LYS A 188 -8.23 -1.57 -9.59
N ILE A 189 -8.51 -2.17 -8.45
CA ILE A 189 -8.86 -3.58 -8.31
C ILE A 189 -10.10 -3.68 -7.44
N VAL A 190 -11.01 -4.60 -7.77
CA VAL A 190 -12.21 -4.92 -7.00
C VAL A 190 -12.30 -6.42 -6.74
N LYS A 191 -13.17 -6.85 -5.82
CA LYS A 191 -13.51 -8.27 -5.69
C LYS A 191 -14.22 -8.76 -6.96
N ASN A 192 -13.90 -9.98 -7.35
CA ASN A 192 -14.61 -10.74 -8.37
C ASN A 192 -15.72 -11.57 -7.72
#